data_62a36f4d7f0d6bd4d3866506390d0328
#
_entry.id   62a36f4d7f0d6bd4d3866506390d0328
#
_cell.length_a   1.000
_cell.length_b   1.000
_cell.length_c   1.000
_cell.angle_alpha   90.00
_cell.angle_beta   90.00
_cell.angle_gamma   90.00
#
_symmetry.space_group_name_H-M   'P 1'
#
loop_
_entity.id
_entity.type
_entity.pdbx_description
1 polymer ?
#
loop_
_entity_poly.entity_id
_entity_poly.type
_entity_poly.pdbx_seq_one_letter_code
_entity_poly.pdbx_strand_id
1 'polypeptide(L)'
;MKTLKNFTLAASAMLLAGASSHALAQDGAVTMTEAIEVAMASNPQIIEAQMNTEAIQFEREQAQGRYLPRIDLEGSAGIRRLENPTRRNLGIANNELYPLEASLRGDWTLLDFGRRRGEVLRQAARVDGASLRVVERSEFVALQVARQYLDVLLQQRVVAASMDNVSFHQNLVGDLGTGVEQGSISIADQQQAEERLQSALVRQAEAEQALEDARISLRSLTGLDVSQVVVPPDLGAQLPTGVEQAIGEARLRNPLVREAQADVDAANAMVTSAEGELAPTVGVEVLGRIGDDIDGFQGRTEDLQARGYVRWTLFDGGIRQAQVQEMVRRASEQRYRLHQRVRDAEEDVRTAWNARSSQGNIVTALSRQSQVADDLLLSYRSQFNVGRRSLLDVLDSQNTRYNTQVRLETARFSELFAEYQVLAATNRFLEVLNVAPGTGAGKAEREQFDYGPPTPAELQRRRYAR
;
A
#
# COMPACT_ATOMS: atom_id res chain seq x y z
N MET A 1 -11.50 49.30 -30.36
CA MET A 1 -11.93 49.96 -29.11
C MET A 1 -12.62 48.91 -28.23
N LYS A 2 -12.05 48.72 -27.02
CA LYS A 2 -12.63 47.95 -25.89
C LYS A 2 -12.72 46.41 -26.15
N THR A 3 -12.09 45.50 -25.45
CA THR A 3 -11.56 45.48 -24.07
C THR A 3 -10.56 44.33 -23.93
N LEU A 4 -9.29 44.63 -23.72
CA LEU A 4 -8.36 43.70 -23.03
C LEU A 4 -8.75 43.73 -21.56
N LYS A 5 -9.26 42.65 -21.00
CA LYS A 5 -9.41 42.48 -19.56
C LYS A 5 -8.38 41.45 -19.03
N ASN A 6 -7.40 42.00 -18.37
CA ASN A 6 -6.72 41.54 -17.17
C ASN A 6 -6.51 40.02 -17.01
N PHE A 7 -5.34 39.52 -17.44
CA PHE A 7 -4.69 38.40 -16.81
C PHE A 7 -4.09 38.91 -15.47
N THR A 8 -4.85 38.82 -14.41
CA THR A 8 -4.32 38.94 -13.05
C THR A 8 -3.75 37.58 -12.66
N LEU A 9 -2.41 37.51 -12.57
CA LEU A 9 -1.71 36.48 -11.79
C LEU A 9 -2.23 36.58 -10.35
N ALA A 10 -3.16 35.72 -9.97
CA ALA A 10 -3.47 35.43 -8.58
C ALA A 10 -2.32 34.55 -8.04
N ALA A 11 -1.31 35.18 -7.47
CA ALA A 11 -0.39 34.52 -6.56
C ALA A 11 -1.20 34.14 -5.32
N SER A 12 -1.78 32.96 -5.29
CA SER A 12 -2.34 32.37 -4.09
C SER A 12 -1.19 32.02 -3.16
N ALA A 13 -0.87 32.95 -2.25
CA ALA A 13 -0.11 32.64 -1.07
C ALA A 13 -0.95 31.60 -0.27
N MET A 14 -0.66 30.32 -0.42
CA MET A 14 -1.06 29.30 0.54
C MET A 14 -0.37 29.66 1.87
N LEU A 15 -1.13 30.26 2.76
CA LEU A 15 -0.86 30.21 4.19
C LEU A 15 -0.81 28.72 4.55
N LEU A 16 0.41 28.21 4.71
CA LEU A 16 0.69 27.05 5.54
C LEU A 16 0.26 27.45 6.97
N ALA A 17 -1.02 27.25 7.27
CA ALA A 17 -1.46 27.07 8.63
C ALA A 17 -0.80 25.75 9.06
N GLY A 18 0.40 25.89 9.67
CA GLY A 18 1.00 24.84 10.46
C GLY A 18 -0.03 24.49 11.53
N ALA A 19 -0.84 23.45 11.25
CA ALA A 19 -1.47 22.70 12.31
C ALA A 19 -0.31 22.09 13.09
N SER A 20 0.17 22.85 14.08
CA SER A 20 0.90 22.29 15.20
C SER A 20 -0.04 21.23 15.75
N SER A 21 0.15 19.97 15.33
CA SER A 21 -0.34 18.83 16.06
C SER A 21 0.28 18.95 17.44
N HIS A 22 -0.44 19.65 18.34
CA HIS A 22 -0.24 19.44 19.75
C HIS A 22 -0.50 17.95 19.92
N ALA A 23 0.57 17.18 20.04
CA ALA A 23 0.49 15.89 20.70
C ALA A 23 -0.06 16.21 22.09
N LEU A 24 -1.38 16.19 22.19
CA LEU A 24 -2.05 16.05 23.46
C LEU A 24 -1.51 14.71 23.97
N ALA A 25 -0.59 14.79 24.93
CA ALA A 25 -0.39 13.69 25.86
C ALA A 25 -1.76 13.50 26.51
N GLN A 26 -2.59 12.65 25.87
CA GLN A 26 -3.83 12.19 26.48
C GLN A 26 -3.39 11.28 27.62
N ASP A 27 -3.60 11.73 28.86
CA ASP A 27 -3.51 10.88 30.08
C ASP A 27 -4.56 9.75 30.06
N GLY A 28 -5.21 9.51 28.93
CA GLY A 28 -6.19 8.45 28.70
C GLY A 28 -5.56 7.29 27.92
N ALA A 29 -6.06 6.08 28.19
CA ALA A 29 -5.69 4.89 27.44
C ALA A 29 -6.18 5.02 25.97
N VAL A 30 -5.27 4.85 25.00
CA VAL A 30 -5.56 4.92 23.57
C VAL A 30 -6.27 3.64 23.12
N THR A 31 -7.33 3.77 22.34
CA THR A 31 -8.02 2.62 21.74
C THR A 31 -7.34 2.18 20.44
N MET A 32 -7.53 0.92 20.05
CA MET A 32 -6.98 0.40 18.78
C MET A 32 -7.53 1.16 17.57
N THR A 33 -8.82 1.53 17.59
CA THR A 33 -9.47 2.28 16.51
C THR A 33 -8.85 3.67 16.37
N GLU A 34 -8.65 4.40 17.45
CA GLU A 34 -7.96 5.71 17.42
C GLU A 34 -6.53 5.61 16.88
N ALA A 35 -5.78 4.58 17.29
CA ALA A 35 -4.42 4.35 16.80
C ALA A 35 -4.42 4.10 15.28
N ILE A 36 -5.40 3.34 14.77
CA ILE A 36 -5.57 3.09 13.34
C ILE A 36 -5.99 4.37 12.61
N GLU A 37 -6.95 5.16 13.12
CA GLU A 37 -7.38 6.42 12.50
C GLU A 37 -6.21 7.40 12.33
N VAL A 38 -5.38 7.56 13.36
CA VAL A 38 -4.18 8.40 13.27
C VAL A 38 -3.20 7.87 12.22
N ALA A 39 -2.99 6.55 12.16
CA ALA A 39 -2.14 5.94 11.15
C ALA A 39 -2.70 6.14 9.73
N MET A 40 -4.03 6.07 9.52
CA MET A 40 -4.64 6.35 8.22
C MET A 40 -4.34 7.77 7.73
N ALA A 41 -4.23 8.74 8.63
CA ALA A 41 -3.98 10.13 8.30
C ALA A 41 -2.49 10.47 8.12
N SER A 42 -1.58 9.77 8.79
CA SER A 42 -0.18 10.18 8.94
C SER A 42 0.85 9.18 8.43
N ASN A 43 0.47 7.93 8.17
CA ASN A 43 1.45 6.90 7.81
C ASN A 43 2.04 7.13 6.41
N PRO A 44 3.40 7.20 6.28
CA PRO A 44 4.06 7.49 5.02
C PRO A 44 3.73 6.52 3.88
N GLN A 45 3.48 5.23 4.15
CA GLN A 45 3.16 4.25 3.12
C GLN A 45 1.80 4.52 2.47
N ILE A 46 0.83 5.03 3.24
CA ILE A 46 -0.48 5.42 2.72
C ILE A 46 -0.37 6.70 1.91
N ILE A 47 0.36 7.70 2.43
CA ILE A 47 0.59 8.98 1.74
C ILE A 47 1.34 8.75 0.42
N GLU A 48 2.34 7.88 0.39
CA GLU A 48 3.05 7.48 -0.84
C GLU A 48 2.08 6.93 -1.89
N ALA A 49 1.18 6.02 -1.51
CA ALA A 49 0.18 5.47 -2.42
C ALA A 49 -0.82 6.54 -2.92
N GLN A 50 -1.19 7.50 -2.07
CA GLN A 50 -2.02 8.66 -2.44
C GLN A 50 -1.33 9.54 -3.48
N MET A 51 -0.07 9.94 -3.22
CA MET A 51 0.71 10.76 -4.15
C MET A 51 0.91 10.07 -5.50
N ASN A 52 1.13 8.75 -5.50
CA ASN A 52 1.20 7.96 -6.74
C ASN A 52 -0.14 7.98 -7.50
N THR A 53 -1.27 7.90 -6.81
CA THR A 53 -2.60 7.98 -7.43
C THR A 53 -2.82 9.34 -8.08
N GLU A 54 -2.45 10.43 -7.42
CA GLU A 54 -2.51 11.79 -7.97
C GLU A 54 -1.59 11.96 -9.19
N ALA A 55 -0.36 11.44 -9.12
CA ALA A 55 0.57 11.48 -10.25
C ALA A 55 -0.02 10.79 -11.49
N ILE A 56 -0.64 9.62 -11.34
CA ILE A 56 -1.28 8.90 -12.44
C ILE A 56 -2.53 9.64 -12.96
N GLN A 57 -3.24 10.39 -12.12
CA GLN A 57 -4.32 11.28 -12.58
C GLN A 57 -3.79 12.35 -13.55
N PHE A 58 -2.68 12.99 -13.24
CA PHE A 58 -2.05 13.94 -14.16
C PHE A 58 -1.55 13.28 -15.45
N GLU A 59 -1.10 12.02 -15.41
CA GLU A 59 -0.80 11.26 -16.63
C GLU A 59 -2.08 11.07 -17.50
N ARG A 60 -3.23 10.84 -16.87
CA ARG A 60 -4.53 10.77 -17.57
C ARG A 60 -4.91 12.10 -18.18
N GLU A 61 -4.75 13.21 -17.45
CA GLU A 61 -4.98 14.56 -18.00
C GLU A 61 -4.06 14.85 -19.19
N GLN A 62 -2.78 14.43 -19.15
CA GLN A 62 -1.87 14.53 -20.28
C GLN A 62 -2.38 13.72 -21.49
N ALA A 63 -2.91 12.51 -21.25
CA ALA A 63 -3.49 11.71 -22.33
C ALA A 63 -4.75 12.36 -22.93
N GLN A 64 -5.59 12.96 -22.10
CA GLN A 64 -6.75 13.75 -22.55
C GLN A 64 -6.31 15.00 -23.32
N GLY A 65 -5.27 15.69 -22.88
CA GLY A 65 -4.69 16.86 -23.54
C GLY A 65 -4.26 16.59 -24.98
N ARG A 66 -3.92 15.33 -25.33
CA ARG A 66 -3.61 14.95 -26.72
C ARG A 66 -4.79 15.06 -27.71
N TYR A 67 -5.99 15.28 -27.23
CA TYR A 67 -7.16 15.58 -28.08
C TYR A 67 -7.23 17.05 -28.49
N LEU A 68 -6.52 17.92 -27.78
CA LEU A 68 -6.45 19.35 -28.06
C LEU A 68 -5.36 19.66 -29.10
N PRO A 69 -5.48 20.80 -29.82
CA PRO A 69 -4.42 21.26 -30.70
C PRO A 69 -3.16 21.61 -29.89
N ARG A 70 -2.00 21.27 -30.45
CA ARG A 70 -0.70 21.70 -29.97
C ARG A 70 -0.29 22.97 -30.69
N ILE A 71 0.17 23.97 -29.98
CA ILE A 71 0.65 25.24 -30.52
C ILE A 71 2.09 25.45 -30.05
N ASP A 72 3.01 25.52 -31.00
CA ASP A 72 4.43 25.75 -30.77
C ASP A 72 4.83 27.11 -31.38
N LEU A 73 5.59 27.90 -30.63
CA LEU A 73 6.28 29.11 -31.11
C LEU A 73 7.76 28.81 -31.16
N GLU A 74 8.35 29.04 -32.32
CA GLU A 74 9.77 28.86 -32.56
C GLU A 74 10.39 30.15 -33.09
N GLY A 75 11.56 30.50 -32.57
CA GLY A 75 12.37 31.61 -33.07
C GLY A 75 13.75 31.14 -33.45
N SER A 76 14.24 31.56 -34.60
CA SER A 76 15.58 31.25 -35.09
C SER A 76 16.31 32.47 -35.62
N ALA A 77 17.61 32.52 -35.42
CA ALA A 77 18.51 33.50 -36.01
C ALA A 77 19.79 32.82 -36.49
N GLY A 78 20.33 33.25 -37.62
CA GLY A 78 21.52 32.57 -38.14
C GLY A 78 22.20 33.33 -39.24
N ILE A 79 23.25 32.71 -39.79
CA ILE A 79 23.94 33.17 -41.03
C ILE A 79 23.78 32.05 -42.05
N ARG A 80 23.36 32.40 -43.25
CA ARG A 80 23.10 31.43 -44.31
C ARG A 80 23.76 31.87 -45.62
N ARG A 81 24.59 31.02 -46.19
CA ARG A 81 25.03 31.14 -47.55
C ARG A 81 24.22 30.17 -48.43
N LEU A 82 23.45 30.69 -49.32
CA LEU A 82 22.60 29.92 -50.23
C LEU A 82 22.99 30.21 -51.69
N GLU A 83 23.36 29.18 -52.42
CA GLU A 83 23.59 29.23 -53.85
C GLU A 83 22.61 28.28 -54.54
N ASN A 84 21.82 28.86 -55.46
CA ASN A 84 20.93 28.11 -56.34
C ASN A 84 20.86 28.76 -57.74
N PRO A 85 20.29 28.07 -58.72
CA PRO A 85 20.22 28.63 -60.09
C PRO A 85 19.53 29.98 -60.16
N THR A 86 18.45 30.19 -59.40
CA THR A 86 17.70 31.46 -59.38
C THR A 86 18.57 32.63 -58.89
N ARG A 87 19.25 32.45 -57.79
CA ARG A 87 20.11 33.46 -57.16
C ARG A 87 21.33 33.75 -58.06
N ARG A 88 21.85 32.71 -58.73
CA ARG A 88 22.97 32.87 -59.73
C ARG A 88 22.54 33.69 -60.95
N ASN A 89 21.35 33.40 -61.49
CA ASN A 89 20.77 34.15 -62.60
C ASN A 89 20.47 35.62 -62.27
N LEU A 90 20.13 35.89 -61.00
CA LEU A 90 19.89 37.24 -60.48
C LEU A 90 21.17 37.97 -60.05
N GLY A 91 22.31 37.32 -60.09
CA GLY A 91 23.60 37.92 -59.70
C GLY A 91 23.80 38.09 -58.18
N ILE A 92 23.00 37.45 -57.35
CA ILE A 92 22.98 37.57 -55.87
C ILE A 92 23.49 36.31 -55.15
N ALA A 93 24.12 35.38 -55.89
CA ALA A 93 24.58 34.11 -55.33
C ALA A 93 25.61 34.26 -54.20
N ASN A 94 26.41 35.32 -54.20
CA ASN A 94 27.43 35.58 -53.18
C ASN A 94 26.95 36.43 -52.06
N ASN A 95 25.70 36.92 -52.04
CA ASN A 95 25.17 37.70 -50.93
C ASN A 95 24.87 36.77 -49.72
N GLU A 96 25.48 37.06 -48.61
CA GLU A 96 25.15 36.41 -47.34
C GLU A 96 23.73 36.82 -46.88
N LEU A 97 23.05 35.88 -46.24
CA LEU A 97 21.73 36.09 -45.67
C LEU A 97 21.84 35.96 -44.14
N TYR A 98 21.12 36.79 -43.47
CA TYR A 98 21.04 36.76 -41.98
C TYR A 98 19.60 36.46 -41.53
N PRO A 99 19.16 35.18 -41.71
CA PRO A 99 17.79 34.83 -41.44
C PRO A 99 17.46 35.08 -39.95
N LEU A 100 16.41 35.84 -39.74
CA LEU A 100 15.74 36.01 -38.45
C LEU A 100 14.30 35.63 -38.66
N GLU A 101 13.84 34.53 -37.99
CA GLU A 101 12.53 33.95 -38.21
C GLU A 101 11.80 33.76 -36.88
N ALA A 102 10.52 34.05 -36.87
CA ALA A 102 9.56 33.59 -35.83
C ALA A 102 8.46 32.83 -36.55
N SER A 103 8.17 31.61 -36.06
CA SER A 103 7.09 30.76 -36.58
C SER A 103 6.14 30.31 -35.48
N LEU A 104 4.86 30.29 -35.81
CA LEU A 104 3.79 29.75 -34.98
C LEU A 104 3.19 28.55 -35.71
N ARG A 105 3.32 27.36 -35.12
CA ARG A 105 2.77 26.12 -35.67
C ARG A 105 1.67 25.60 -34.79
N GLY A 106 0.50 25.32 -35.35
CA GLY A 106 -0.60 24.62 -34.72
C GLY A 106 -0.82 23.27 -35.39
N ASP A 107 -0.72 22.19 -34.64
CA ASP A 107 -1.03 20.82 -35.07
C ASP A 107 -2.21 20.26 -34.33
N TRP A 108 -3.21 19.75 -35.04
CA TRP A 108 -4.39 19.13 -34.45
C TRP A 108 -4.73 17.81 -35.16
N THR A 109 -4.62 16.71 -34.41
CA THR A 109 -5.11 15.42 -34.88
C THR A 109 -6.60 15.33 -34.67
N LEU A 110 -7.36 15.21 -35.76
CA LEU A 110 -8.82 15.09 -35.71
C LEU A 110 -9.26 13.64 -35.52
N LEU A 111 -8.70 12.70 -36.33
CA LEU A 111 -9.04 11.28 -36.30
C LEU A 111 -7.77 10.44 -36.26
N ASP A 112 -7.75 9.40 -35.39
CA ASP A 112 -6.67 8.41 -35.26
C ASP A 112 -7.17 7.00 -34.97
N PHE A 113 -8.45 6.75 -35.21
CA PHE A 113 -9.11 5.44 -35.16
C PHE A 113 -8.89 4.66 -33.86
N GLY A 114 -8.86 5.36 -32.72
CA GLY A 114 -8.81 4.74 -31.40
C GLY A 114 -7.46 4.78 -30.70
N ARG A 115 -6.37 5.27 -31.36
CA ARG A 115 -5.04 5.36 -30.72
C ARG A 115 -5.07 6.20 -29.45
N ARG A 116 -5.58 7.45 -29.50
CA ARG A 116 -5.69 8.32 -28.30
C ARG A 116 -6.73 7.80 -27.31
N ARG A 117 -7.84 7.22 -27.80
CA ARG A 117 -8.86 6.61 -26.93
C ARG A 117 -8.26 5.47 -26.11
N GLY A 118 -7.52 4.56 -26.74
CA GLY A 118 -6.83 3.48 -26.05
C GLY A 118 -5.89 3.98 -24.96
N GLU A 119 -5.15 5.06 -25.21
CA GLU A 119 -4.28 5.66 -24.19
C GLU A 119 -5.05 6.27 -23.02
N VAL A 120 -6.15 7.00 -23.26
CA VAL A 120 -7.02 7.55 -22.19
C VAL A 120 -7.65 6.44 -21.34
N LEU A 121 -8.13 5.36 -22.00
CA LEU A 121 -8.70 4.20 -21.31
C LEU A 121 -7.64 3.48 -20.46
N ARG A 122 -6.42 3.34 -20.98
CA ARG A 122 -5.28 2.80 -20.23
C ARG A 122 -5.00 3.59 -18.96
N GLN A 123 -4.93 4.91 -19.08
CA GLN A 123 -4.66 5.78 -17.93
C GLN A 123 -5.82 5.76 -16.93
N ALA A 124 -7.08 5.70 -17.38
CA ALA A 124 -8.23 5.55 -16.50
C ALA A 124 -8.15 4.25 -15.68
N ALA A 125 -7.78 3.14 -16.31
CA ALA A 125 -7.60 1.86 -15.61
C ALA A 125 -6.42 1.92 -14.62
N ARG A 126 -5.33 2.62 -14.96
CA ARG A 126 -4.19 2.84 -14.04
C ARG A 126 -4.56 3.69 -12.82
N VAL A 127 -5.42 4.72 -12.99
CA VAL A 127 -5.95 5.52 -11.87
C VAL A 127 -6.72 4.62 -10.90
N ASP A 128 -7.61 3.78 -11.43
CA ASP A 128 -8.37 2.84 -10.60
C ASP A 128 -7.43 1.85 -9.87
N GLY A 129 -6.46 1.27 -10.59
CA GLY A 129 -5.46 0.37 -10.00
C GLY A 129 -4.68 1.04 -8.86
N ALA A 130 -4.19 2.27 -9.08
CA ALA A 130 -3.47 3.02 -8.05
C ALA A 130 -4.36 3.36 -6.85
N SER A 131 -5.63 3.71 -7.07
CA SER A 131 -6.58 3.97 -5.99
C SER A 131 -6.90 2.72 -5.15
N LEU A 132 -6.92 1.55 -5.79
CA LEU A 132 -7.07 0.26 -5.11
C LEU A 132 -5.81 -0.11 -4.30
N ARG A 133 -4.64 0.37 -4.74
CA ARG A 133 -3.41 0.26 -3.95
C ARG A 133 -3.49 1.10 -2.67
N VAL A 134 -4.16 2.26 -2.67
CA VAL A 134 -4.42 3.02 -1.44
C VAL A 134 -5.29 2.22 -0.48
N VAL A 135 -6.33 1.52 -0.99
CA VAL A 135 -7.18 0.64 -0.16
C VAL A 135 -6.34 -0.49 0.46
N GLU A 136 -5.52 -1.17 -0.34
CA GLU A 136 -4.66 -2.26 0.13
C GLU A 136 -3.67 -1.77 1.20
N ARG A 137 -3.00 -0.63 0.95
CA ARG A 137 -2.07 -0.05 1.94
C ARG A 137 -2.77 0.31 3.24
N SER A 138 -3.99 0.84 3.16
CA SER A 138 -4.79 1.18 4.34
C SER A 138 -5.11 -0.05 5.18
N GLU A 139 -5.63 -1.12 4.56
CA GLU A 139 -5.90 -2.39 5.25
C GLU A 139 -4.63 -3.02 5.85
N PHE A 140 -3.53 -3.01 5.09
CA PHE A 140 -2.24 -3.55 5.53
C PHE A 140 -1.68 -2.79 6.74
N VAL A 141 -1.65 -1.45 6.67
CA VAL A 141 -1.18 -0.62 7.79
C VAL A 141 -2.08 -0.76 9.01
N ALA A 142 -3.41 -0.80 8.81
CA ALA A 142 -4.36 -1.03 9.89
C ALA A 142 -4.09 -2.37 10.61
N LEU A 143 -3.86 -3.44 9.86
CA LEU A 143 -3.53 -4.75 10.43
C LEU A 143 -2.17 -4.74 11.15
N GLN A 144 -1.17 -4.01 10.64
CA GLN A 144 0.10 -3.83 11.31
C GLN A 144 -0.04 -3.06 12.62
N VAL A 145 -0.81 -1.96 12.62
CA VAL A 145 -1.11 -1.20 13.85
C VAL A 145 -1.82 -2.09 14.86
N ALA A 146 -2.84 -2.83 14.43
CA ALA A 146 -3.56 -3.77 15.32
C ALA A 146 -2.61 -4.81 15.93
N ARG A 147 -1.67 -5.36 15.15
CA ARG A 147 -0.66 -6.31 15.65
C ARG A 147 0.23 -5.69 16.73
N GLN A 148 0.78 -4.49 16.47
CA GLN A 148 1.65 -3.83 17.43
C GLN A 148 0.88 -3.36 18.67
N TYR A 149 -0.38 -2.96 18.51
CA TYR A 149 -1.27 -2.61 19.60
C TYR A 149 -1.53 -3.83 20.53
N LEU A 150 -1.81 -4.98 19.94
CA LEU A 150 -1.98 -6.24 20.67
C LEU A 150 -0.68 -6.69 21.34
N ASP A 151 0.47 -6.42 20.74
CA ASP A 151 1.78 -6.73 21.33
C ASP A 151 2.02 -5.86 22.58
N VAL A 152 1.75 -4.55 22.53
CA VAL A 152 1.81 -3.69 23.74
C VAL A 152 0.93 -4.25 24.85
N LEU A 153 -0.30 -4.66 24.53
CA LEU A 153 -1.23 -5.23 25.50
C LEU A 153 -0.72 -6.57 26.06
N LEU A 154 -0.16 -7.42 25.23
CA LEU A 154 0.48 -8.67 25.63
C LEU A 154 1.63 -8.41 26.61
N GLN A 155 2.55 -7.50 26.27
CA GLN A 155 3.71 -7.21 27.11
C GLN A 155 3.28 -6.57 28.46
N GLN A 156 2.22 -5.76 28.49
CA GLN A 156 1.65 -5.28 29.76
C GLN A 156 1.17 -6.45 30.64
N ARG A 157 0.55 -7.49 30.06
CA ARG A 157 0.14 -8.71 30.79
C ARG A 157 1.32 -9.54 31.27
N VAL A 158 2.37 -9.63 30.44
CA VAL A 158 3.60 -10.36 30.79
C VAL A 158 4.35 -9.65 31.93
N VAL A 159 4.45 -8.31 31.90
CA VAL A 159 5.03 -7.53 33.02
C VAL A 159 4.24 -7.77 34.30
N ALA A 160 2.91 -7.71 34.26
CA ALA A 160 2.09 -7.99 35.43
C ALA A 160 2.33 -9.42 35.99
N ALA A 161 2.37 -10.42 35.11
CA ALA A 161 2.67 -11.82 35.54
C ALA A 161 4.08 -11.97 36.13
N SER A 162 5.07 -11.24 35.58
CA SER A 162 6.46 -11.26 36.10
C SER A 162 6.56 -10.60 37.48
N MET A 163 5.82 -9.50 37.71
CA MET A 163 5.72 -8.87 39.04
C MET A 163 5.10 -9.81 40.08
N ASP A 164 4.01 -10.53 39.74
CA ASP A 164 3.41 -11.54 40.58
C ASP A 164 4.39 -12.67 40.90
N ASN A 165 5.18 -13.09 39.88
CA ASN A 165 6.19 -14.12 40.07
C ASN A 165 7.33 -13.66 41.02
N VAL A 166 7.81 -12.42 40.88
CA VAL A 166 8.79 -11.83 41.82
C VAL A 166 8.24 -11.77 43.22
N SER A 167 7.02 -11.27 43.39
CA SER A 167 6.35 -11.20 44.69
C SER A 167 6.23 -12.58 45.37
N PHE A 168 5.92 -13.62 44.60
CA PHE A 168 5.89 -14.99 45.10
C PHE A 168 7.25 -15.42 45.67
N HIS A 169 8.34 -15.20 44.89
CA HIS A 169 9.69 -15.59 45.32
C HIS A 169 10.19 -14.74 46.50
N GLN A 170 9.89 -13.43 46.54
CA GLN A 170 10.20 -12.55 47.69
C GLN A 170 9.57 -13.04 48.97
N ASN A 171 8.28 -13.37 48.94
CA ASN A 171 7.56 -13.90 50.10
C ASN A 171 8.13 -15.26 50.53
N LEU A 172 8.45 -16.14 49.59
CA LEU A 172 9.03 -17.45 49.87
C LEU A 172 10.41 -17.34 50.52
N VAL A 173 11.30 -16.46 50.05
CA VAL A 173 12.61 -16.19 50.66
C VAL A 173 12.47 -15.67 52.09
N GLY A 174 11.50 -14.77 52.34
CA GLY A 174 11.19 -14.28 53.69
C GLY A 174 10.71 -15.40 54.66
N ASP A 175 9.79 -16.26 54.19
CA ASP A 175 9.28 -17.39 54.94
C ASP A 175 10.41 -18.39 55.31
N LEU A 176 11.30 -18.69 54.34
CA LEU A 176 12.45 -19.58 54.51
C LEU A 176 13.51 -18.99 55.44
N GLY A 177 13.79 -17.67 55.36
CA GLY A 177 14.71 -16.98 56.26
C GLY A 177 14.30 -17.15 57.72
N THR A 178 13.02 -16.97 58.02
CA THR A 178 12.45 -17.22 59.36
C THR A 178 12.62 -18.70 59.78
N GLY A 179 12.44 -19.64 58.84
CA GLY A 179 12.63 -21.08 59.10
C GLY A 179 14.11 -21.45 59.37
N VAL A 180 15.05 -20.79 58.71
CA VAL A 180 16.49 -21.00 58.99
C VAL A 180 16.88 -20.48 60.37
N GLU A 181 16.39 -19.30 60.75
CA GLU A 181 16.60 -18.75 62.11
C GLU A 181 16.06 -19.67 63.23
N GLN A 182 14.96 -20.36 62.94
CA GLN A 182 14.35 -21.34 63.84
C GLN A 182 14.99 -22.74 63.76
N GLY A 183 15.95 -22.95 62.85
CA GLY A 183 16.61 -24.23 62.64
C GLY A 183 15.74 -25.30 61.96
N SER A 184 14.62 -24.95 61.39
CA SER A 184 13.68 -25.87 60.71
C SER A 184 13.90 -26.02 59.23
N ILE A 185 14.64 -25.11 58.61
CA ILE A 185 14.99 -25.08 57.15
C ILE A 185 16.51 -25.04 56.97
N SER A 186 17.03 -25.65 55.91
CA SER A 186 18.46 -25.63 55.59
C SER A 186 18.89 -24.30 54.94
N ILE A 187 20.11 -23.86 55.19
CA ILE A 187 20.70 -22.70 54.51
C ILE A 187 20.73 -22.92 52.97
N ALA A 188 20.92 -24.17 52.52
CA ALA A 188 20.94 -24.52 51.10
C ALA A 188 19.57 -24.27 50.45
N ASP A 189 18.45 -24.56 51.12
CA ASP A 189 17.11 -24.28 50.62
C ASP A 189 16.85 -22.76 50.50
N GLN A 190 17.30 -21.98 51.49
CA GLN A 190 17.22 -20.51 51.42
C GLN A 190 18.04 -19.97 50.26
N GLN A 191 19.28 -20.44 50.08
CA GLN A 191 20.12 -20.00 48.93
C GLN A 191 19.52 -20.39 47.57
N GLN A 192 18.86 -21.55 47.49
CA GLN A 192 18.12 -21.96 46.28
C GLN A 192 16.93 -21.05 45.98
N ALA A 193 16.17 -20.67 46.98
CA ALA A 193 15.06 -19.72 46.81
C ALA A 193 15.54 -18.31 46.41
N GLU A 194 16.68 -17.88 47.00
CA GLU A 194 17.32 -16.60 46.63
C GLU A 194 17.78 -16.60 45.14
N GLU A 195 18.43 -17.69 44.67
CA GLU A 195 18.75 -17.84 43.26
C GLU A 195 17.53 -17.71 42.34
N ARG A 196 16.39 -18.35 42.73
CA ARG A 196 15.15 -18.26 41.98
C ARG A 196 14.55 -16.84 42.00
N LEU A 197 14.69 -16.12 43.10
CA LEU A 197 14.29 -14.71 43.17
C LEU A 197 15.11 -13.85 42.21
N GLN A 198 16.44 -14.01 42.18
CA GLN A 198 17.29 -13.27 41.24
C GLN A 198 16.92 -13.59 39.78
N SER A 199 16.65 -14.87 39.47
CA SER A 199 16.15 -15.26 38.15
C SER A 199 14.79 -14.64 37.79
N ALA A 200 13.87 -14.49 38.77
CA ALA A 200 12.59 -13.83 38.55
C ALA A 200 12.74 -12.32 38.30
N LEU A 201 13.67 -11.65 39.00
CA LEU A 201 13.98 -10.23 38.78
C LEU A 201 14.55 -9.99 37.37
N VAL A 202 15.42 -10.88 36.87
CA VAL A 202 15.92 -10.80 35.47
C VAL A 202 14.76 -10.90 34.48
N ARG A 203 13.84 -11.86 34.66
CA ARG A 203 12.67 -12.02 33.78
C ARG A 203 11.75 -10.80 33.81
N GLN A 204 11.60 -10.13 34.97
CA GLN A 204 10.84 -8.90 35.05
C GLN A 204 11.51 -7.80 34.22
N ALA A 205 12.80 -7.59 34.35
CA ALA A 205 13.55 -6.60 33.56
C ALA A 205 13.45 -6.86 32.06
N GLU A 206 13.53 -8.14 31.64
CA GLU A 206 13.34 -8.53 30.22
C GLU A 206 11.92 -8.23 29.74
N ALA A 207 10.90 -8.45 30.57
CA ALA A 207 9.50 -8.16 30.22
C ALA A 207 9.25 -6.64 30.12
N GLU A 208 9.84 -5.83 31.02
CA GLU A 208 9.78 -4.37 30.98
C GLU A 208 10.45 -3.81 29.71
N GLN A 209 11.62 -4.36 29.32
CA GLN A 209 12.27 -4.03 28.07
C GLN A 209 11.37 -4.37 26.86
N ALA A 210 10.80 -5.57 26.82
CA ALA A 210 9.91 -5.98 25.72
C ALA A 210 8.67 -5.08 25.59
N LEU A 211 8.13 -4.60 26.71
CA LEU A 211 7.03 -3.63 26.70
C LEU A 211 7.45 -2.30 26.07
N GLU A 212 8.63 -1.81 26.41
CA GLU A 212 9.11 -0.55 25.84
C GLU A 212 9.41 -0.69 24.33
N ASP A 213 10.01 -1.82 23.91
CA ASP A 213 10.23 -2.11 22.49
C ASP A 213 8.91 -2.18 21.69
N ALA A 214 7.86 -2.77 22.28
CA ALA A 214 6.53 -2.80 21.68
C ALA A 214 5.90 -1.40 21.55
N ARG A 215 6.06 -0.53 22.55
CA ARG A 215 5.62 0.88 22.50
C ARG A 215 6.34 1.67 21.41
N ILE A 216 7.66 1.52 21.31
CA ILE A 216 8.49 2.14 20.27
C ILE A 216 8.00 1.71 18.87
N SER A 217 7.70 0.42 18.70
CA SER A 217 7.20 -0.13 17.45
C SER A 217 5.82 0.43 17.07
N LEU A 218 4.91 0.55 18.03
CA LEU A 218 3.58 1.15 17.81
C LEU A 218 3.71 2.64 17.46
N ARG A 219 4.56 3.37 18.17
CA ARG A 219 4.85 4.79 17.89
C ARG A 219 5.41 4.99 16.48
N SER A 220 6.28 4.10 16.01
CA SER A 220 6.83 4.18 14.64
C SER A 220 5.75 4.09 13.56
N LEU A 221 4.68 3.34 13.79
CA LEU A 221 3.57 3.19 12.84
C LEU A 221 2.55 4.33 12.91
N THR A 222 2.29 4.85 14.11
CA THR A 222 1.19 5.78 14.37
C THR A 222 1.64 7.22 14.64
N GLY A 223 2.89 7.41 15.08
CA GLY A 223 3.38 8.69 15.59
C GLY A 223 2.90 9.03 17.00
N LEU A 224 2.05 8.17 17.63
CA LEU A 224 1.50 8.38 18.97
C LEU A 224 2.46 7.88 20.05
N ASP A 225 2.53 8.63 21.15
CA ASP A 225 3.19 8.18 22.37
C ASP A 225 2.14 7.54 23.28
N VAL A 226 2.21 6.19 23.40
CA VAL A 226 1.15 5.41 24.05
C VAL A 226 1.69 4.83 25.36
N SER A 227 1.17 5.33 26.48
CA SER A 227 1.50 4.82 27.82
C SER A 227 0.65 3.60 28.20
N GLN A 228 -0.65 3.62 27.87
CA GLN A 228 -1.59 2.56 28.18
C GLN A 228 -2.51 2.26 27.00
N VAL A 229 -2.86 0.98 26.83
CA VAL A 229 -3.80 0.47 25.84
C VAL A 229 -4.94 -0.27 26.53
N VAL A 230 -6.12 -0.27 25.91
CA VAL A 230 -7.28 -1.01 26.36
C VAL A 230 -7.49 -2.28 25.56
N VAL A 231 -8.17 -3.27 26.14
CA VAL A 231 -8.51 -4.49 25.40
C VAL A 231 -9.43 -4.11 24.23
N PRO A 232 -9.03 -4.41 22.98
CA PRO A 232 -9.85 -4.11 21.82
C PRO A 232 -11.10 -5.00 21.79
N PRO A 233 -12.14 -4.61 21.01
CA PRO A 233 -13.36 -5.40 20.90
C PRO A 233 -13.08 -6.74 20.21
N ASP A 234 -13.82 -7.77 20.65
CA ASP A 234 -13.92 -9.04 19.95
C ASP A 234 -14.73 -8.85 18.65
N LEU A 235 -14.15 -9.20 17.51
CA LEU A 235 -14.76 -9.06 16.20
C LEU A 235 -15.25 -10.41 15.64
N GLY A 236 -15.25 -11.47 16.43
CA GLY A 236 -15.65 -12.80 16.02
C GLY A 236 -17.06 -12.90 15.45
N ALA A 237 -17.99 -12.05 15.92
CA ALA A 237 -19.36 -11.99 15.41
C ALA A 237 -19.48 -11.37 14.00
N GLN A 238 -18.49 -10.61 13.55
CA GLN A 238 -18.44 -9.99 12.21
C GLN A 238 -17.73 -10.85 11.17
N LEU A 239 -17.16 -11.99 11.59
CA LEU A 239 -16.50 -12.92 10.67
C LEU A 239 -17.50 -13.59 9.72
N PRO A 240 -17.07 -13.96 8.51
CA PRO A 240 -17.85 -14.83 7.63
C PRO A 240 -18.26 -16.14 8.35
N THR A 241 -19.39 -16.73 7.99
CA THR A 241 -19.89 -17.94 8.64
C THR A 241 -19.06 -19.19 8.35
N GLY A 242 -18.22 -19.15 7.30
CA GLY A 242 -17.33 -20.25 6.90
C GLY A 242 -16.26 -19.82 5.92
N VAL A 243 -15.26 -20.69 5.76
CA VAL A 243 -14.10 -20.43 4.90
C VAL A 243 -14.48 -20.20 3.43
N GLU A 244 -15.46 -20.93 2.91
CA GLU A 244 -15.89 -20.78 1.50
C GLU A 244 -16.60 -19.45 1.26
N GLN A 245 -17.36 -18.94 2.23
CA GLN A 245 -17.92 -17.59 2.15
C GLN A 245 -16.79 -16.54 2.16
N ALA A 246 -15.83 -16.68 3.06
CA ALA A 246 -14.67 -15.78 3.14
C ALA A 246 -13.87 -15.74 1.82
N ILE A 247 -13.68 -16.90 1.19
CA ILE A 247 -13.04 -17.01 -0.14
C ILE A 247 -13.88 -16.27 -1.20
N GLY A 248 -15.19 -16.47 -1.20
CA GLY A 248 -16.10 -15.76 -2.12
C GLY A 248 -16.01 -14.24 -1.97
N GLU A 249 -15.96 -13.73 -0.73
CA GLU A 249 -15.78 -12.31 -0.43
C GLU A 249 -14.40 -11.81 -0.89
N ALA A 250 -13.32 -12.54 -0.61
CA ALA A 250 -11.98 -12.17 -1.02
C ALA A 250 -11.83 -12.07 -2.56
N ARG A 251 -12.40 -13.01 -3.32
CA ARG A 251 -12.38 -12.97 -4.80
C ARG A 251 -13.00 -11.68 -5.36
N LEU A 252 -14.01 -11.13 -4.68
CA LEU A 252 -14.75 -9.95 -5.14
C LEU A 252 -14.20 -8.63 -4.56
N ARG A 253 -13.74 -8.65 -3.31
CA ARG A 253 -13.44 -7.44 -2.55
C ARG A 253 -11.95 -7.18 -2.37
N ASN A 254 -11.09 -8.20 -2.49
CA ASN A 254 -9.66 -8.04 -2.26
C ASN A 254 -9.07 -6.98 -3.22
N PRO A 255 -8.43 -5.92 -2.70
CA PRO A 255 -7.93 -4.81 -3.51
C PRO A 255 -6.88 -5.23 -4.54
N LEU A 256 -6.03 -6.22 -4.22
CA LEU A 256 -5.01 -6.73 -5.14
C LEU A 256 -5.61 -7.51 -6.32
N VAL A 257 -6.72 -8.22 -6.09
CA VAL A 257 -7.48 -8.87 -7.18
C VAL A 257 -8.12 -7.83 -8.08
N ARG A 258 -8.75 -6.81 -7.50
CA ARG A 258 -9.38 -5.70 -8.25
C ARG A 258 -8.35 -4.83 -8.98
N GLU A 259 -7.17 -4.61 -8.40
CA GLU A 259 -6.03 -3.95 -9.04
C GLU A 259 -5.59 -4.74 -10.28
N ALA A 260 -5.41 -6.07 -10.15
CA ALA A 260 -5.06 -6.91 -11.27
C ALA A 260 -6.13 -6.93 -12.38
N GLN A 261 -7.42 -6.77 -12.03
CA GLN A 261 -8.49 -6.56 -13.02
C GLN A 261 -8.28 -5.24 -13.78
N ALA A 262 -7.95 -4.16 -13.07
CA ALA A 262 -7.63 -2.87 -13.69
C ALA A 262 -6.41 -2.96 -14.62
N ASP A 263 -5.39 -3.73 -14.26
CA ASP A 263 -4.23 -3.98 -15.10
C ASP A 263 -4.59 -4.75 -16.40
N VAL A 264 -5.54 -5.69 -16.33
CA VAL A 264 -6.08 -6.38 -17.52
C VAL A 264 -6.80 -5.38 -18.41
N ASP A 265 -7.63 -4.49 -17.86
CA ASP A 265 -8.33 -3.45 -18.62
C ASP A 265 -7.34 -2.47 -19.26
N ALA A 266 -6.31 -2.03 -18.54
CA ALA A 266 -5.23 -1.20 -19.07
C ALA A 266 -4.51 -1.86 -20.24
N ALA A 267 -4.22 -3.17 -20.13
CA ALA A 267 -3.55 -3.91 -21.20
C ALA A 267 -4.44 -4.10 -22.43
N ASN A 268 -5.75 -4.32 -22.26
CA ASN A 268 -6.69 -4.36 -23.38
C ASN A 268 -6.85 -2.99 -24.07
N ALA A 269 -6.81 -1.90 -23.30
CA ALA A 269 -6.79 -0.55 -23.84
C ALA A 269 -5.54 -0.30 -24.71
N MET A 270 -4.37 -0.87 -24.34
CA MET A 270 -3.16 -0.82 -25.17
C MET A 270 -3.32 -1.59 -26.49
N VAL A 271 -4.06 -2.72 -26.48
CA VAL A 271 -4.40 -3.41 -27.74
C VAL A 271 -5.20 -2.48 -28.65
N THR A 272 -6.22 -1.81 -28.11
CA THR A 272 -7.02 -0.84 -28.87
C THR A 272 -6.17 0.29 -29.43
N SER A 273 -5.23 0.83 -28.66
CA SER A 273 -4.29 1.86 -29.11
C SER A 273 -3.41 1.37 -30.27
N ALA A 274 -2.83 0.18 -30.13
CA ALA A 274 -1.97 -0.42 -31.16
C ALA A 274 -2.75 -0.77 -32.45
N GLU A 275 -4.01 -1.21 -32.33
CA GLU A 275 -4.88 -1.42 -33.49
C GLU A 275 -5.16 -0.10 -34.25
N GLY A 276 -5.32 1.01 -33.52
CA GLY A 276 -5.47 2.33 -34.10
C GLY A 276 -4.26 2.80 -34.92
N GLU A 277 -3.06 2.29 -34.63
CA GLU A 277 -1.85 2.58 -35.42
C GLU A 277 -1.83 1.95 -36.82
N LEU A 278 -2.68 0.95 -37.07
CA LEU A 278 -2.86 0.34 -38.38
C LEU A 278 -3.66 1.24 -39.34
N ALA A 279 -4.46 2.15 -38.78
CA ALA A 279 -5.33 3.06 -39.53
C ALA A 279 -4.61 4.38 -39.91
N PRO A 280 -5.17 5.17 -40.85
CA PRO A 280 -4.62 6.49 -41.18
C PRO A 280 -4.85 7.48 -40.03
N THR A 281 -3.98 8.48 -39.92
CA THR A 281 -4.18 9.66 -39.08
C THR A 281 -4.63 10.84 -39.94
N VAL A 282 -5.73 11.50 -39.53
CA VAL A 282 -6.24 12.71 -40.19
C VAL A 282 -6.06 13.90 -39.28
N GLY A 283 -5.51 14.98 -39.78
CA GLY A 283 -5.28 16.19 -38.98
C GLY A 283 -5.25 17.47 -39.80
N VAL A 284 -5.12 18.56 -39.07
CA VAL A 284 -4.96 19.91 -39.61
C VAL A 284 -3.70 20.51 -39.02
N GLU A 285 -2.93 21.16 -39.89
CA GLU A 285 -1.73 21.94 -39.54
C GLU A 285 -1.93 23.38 -39.98
N VAL A 286 -1.63 24.32 -39.13
CA VAL A 286 -1.58 25.75 -39.44
C VAL A 286 -0.18 26.25 -39.11
N LEU A 287 0.47 26.90 -40.06
CA LEU A 287 1.79 27.47 -39.94
C LEU A 287 1.73 28.95 -40.31
N GLY A 288 2.07 29.81 -39.36
CA GLY A 288 2.36 31.21 -39.63
C GLY A 288 3.85 31.47 -39.41
N ARG A 289 4.55 32.09 -40.35
CA ARG A 289 5.93 32.51 -40.14
C ARG A 289 6.18 33.92 -40.66
N ILE A 290 7.04 34.60 -39.95
CA ILE A 290 7.47 35.97 -40.29
C ILE A 290 8.96 36.07 -40.04
N GLY A 291 9.66 36.74 -40.96
CA GLY A 291 11.09 36.91 -40.79
C GLY A 291 11.72 37.72 -41.89
N ASP A 292 13.00 37.98 -41.72
CA ASP A 292 13.85 38.60 -42.69
C ASP A 292 14.84 37.57 -43.25
N ASP A 293 15.16 37.66 -44.57
CA ASP A 293 16.11 36.80 -45.26
C ASP A 293 15.83 35.29 -45.23
N ILE A 294 14.61 34.86 -44.96
CA ILE A 294 14.26 33.47 -44.68
C ILE A 294 14.08 32.62 -45.95
N ASP A 295 13.60 33.20 -47.07
CA ASP A 295 13.29 32.46 -48.31
C ASP A 295 14.40 32.51 -49.36
N GLY A 296 15.59 32.95 -48.99
CA GLY A 296 16.74 33.01 -49.89
C GLY A 296 16.89 34.34 -50.64
N PHE A 297 16.05 35.30 -50.33
CA PHE A 297 16.14 36.69 -50.77
C PHE A 297 16.27 37.60 -49.55
N GLN A 298 16.93 38.76 -49.75
CA GLN A 298 17.00 39.75 -48.69
C GLN A 298 15.64 40.44 -48.50
N GLY A 299 15.23 40.65 -47.29
CA GLY A 299 14.01 41.35 -46.93
C GLY A 299 12.99 40.49 -46.21
N ARG A 300 11.85 41.13 -45.85
CA ARG A 300 10.80 40.57 -45.02
C ARG A 300 9.93 39.59 -45.80
N THR A 301 9.65 38.46 -45.20
CA THR A 301 8.71 37.44 -45.69
C THR A 301 7.65 37.17 -44.61
N GLU A 302 6.38 37.12 -45.00
CA GLU A 302 5.25 36.70 -44.21
C GLU A 302 4.56 35.55 -44.95
N ASP A 303 4.36 34.42 -44.26
CA ASP A 303 3.73 33.25 -44.82
C ASP A 303 2.68 32.68 -43.82
N LEU A 304 1.49 32.43 -44.32
CA LEU A 304 0.42 31.78 -43.56
C LEU A 304 -0.13 30.62 -44.37
N GLN A 305 0.02 29.41 -43.84
CA GLN A 305 -0.44 28.19 -44.46
C GLN A 305 -1.38 27.43 -43.52
N ALA A 306 -2.51 26.97 -44.05
CA ALA A 306 -3.38 26.00 -43.39
C ALA A 306 -3.58 24.80 -44.32
N ARG A 307 -3.38 23.58 -43.78
CA ARG A 307 -3.53 22.36 -44.58
C ARG A 307 -4.18 21.24 -43.74
N GLY A 308 -5.10 20.51 -44.38
CA GLY A 308 -5.53 19.20 -43.90
C GLY A 308 -4.52 18.14 -44.43
N TYR A 309 -4.25 17.14 -43.62
CA TYR A 309 -3.40 16.03 -44.02
C TYR A 309 -4.00 14.68 -43.64
N VAL A 310 -3.70 13.67 -44.46
CA VAL A 310 -3.91 12.25 -44.14
C VAL A 310 -2.55 11.57 -44.21
N ARG A 311 -2.16 10.92 -43.12
CA ARG A 311 -0.92 10.16 -43.01
C ARG A 311 -1.23 8.70 -42.76
N TRP A 312 -0.86 7.86 -43.71
CA TRP A 312 -1.06 6.42 -43.60
C TRP A 312 0.17 5.67 -44.09
N THR A 313 0.71 4.84 -43.23
CA THR A 313 1.81 3.96 -43.60
C THR A 313 1.20 2.66 -44.16
N LEU A 314 1.27 2.45 -45.44
CA LEU A 314 0.67 1.28 -46.13
C LEU A 314 1.48 0.01 -45.90
N PHE A 315 2.79 0.11 -45.82
CA PHE A 315 3.70 -1.02 -45.61
C PHE A 315 4.91 -0.60 -44.78
N ASP A 316 5.24 -1.38 -43.78
CA ASP A 316 6.36 -1.16 -42.83
C ASP A 316 7.10 -2.47 -42.49
N GLY A 317 7.02 -3.46 -43.38
CA GLY A 317 7.66 -4.77 -43.15
C GLY A 317 6.94 -5.62 -42.11
N GLY A 318 5.71 -5.26 -41.68
CA GLY A 318 4.92 -6.01 -40.71
C GLY A 318 5.16 -5.59 -39.25
N ILE A 319 5.87 -4.46 -39.01
CA ILE A 319 6.22 -3.98 -37.66
C ILE A 319 4.97 -3.72 -36.84
N ARG A 320 3.99 -2.93 -37.32
CA ARG A 320 2.77 -2.61 -36.57
C ARG A 320 1.89 -3.82 -36.32
N GLN A 321 1.82 -4.80 -37.25
CA GLN A 321 1.10 -6.04 -37.04
C GLN A 321 1.74 -6.88 -35.91
N ALA A 322 3.08 -6.92 -35.87
CA ALA A 322 3.81 -7.58 -34.80
C ALA A 322 3.59 -6.87 -33.45
N GLN A 323 3.56 -5.54 -33.43
CA GLN A 323 3.27 -4.75 -32.24
C GLN A 323 1.86 -5.03 -31.67
N VAL A 324 0.84 -5.10 -32.52
CA VAL A 324 -0.51 -5.51 -32.06
C VAL A 324 -0.49 -6.92 -31.46
N GLN A 325 0.21 -7.88 -32.12
CA GLN A 325 0.36 -9.23 -31.55
C GLN A 325 1.10 -9.23 -30.22
N GLU A 326 2.10 -8.38 -30.06
CA GLU A 326 2.78 -8.18 -28.77
C GLU A 326 1.79 -7.70 -27.70
N MET A 327 1.00 -6.65 -27.96
CA MET A 327 0.03 -6.12 -27.00
C MET A 327 -1.03 -7.15 -26.63
N VAL A 328 -1.50 -7.97 -27.56
CA VAL A 328 -2.41 -9.10 -27.26
C VAL A 328 -1.78 -10.11 -26.30
N ARG A 329 -0.46 -10.39 -26.45
CA ARG A 329 0.25 -11.29 -25.52
C ARG A 329 0.44 -10.65 -24.15
N ARG A 330 0.73 -9.36 -24.11
CA ARG A 330 0.80 -8.60 -22.84
C ARG A 330 -0.54 -8.60 -22.10
N ALA A 331 -1.66 -8.42 -22.81
CA ALA A 331 -2.99 -8.53 -22.20
C ALA A 331 -3.26 -9.95 -21.65
N SER A 332 -2.82 -10.98 -22.37
CA SER A 332 -2.92 -12.36 -21.89
C SER A 332 -2.05 -12.61 -20.65
N GLU A 333 -0.84 -12.07 -20.62
CA GLU A 333 0.05 -12.11 -19.45
C GLU A 333 -0.65 -11.52 -18.21
N GLN A 334 -1.31 -10.36 -18.33
CA GLN A 334 -2.03 -9.74 -17.22
C GLN A 334 -3.21 -10.61 -16.75
N ARG A 335 -3.92 -11.32 -17.65
CA ARG A 335 -4.97 -12.26 -17.25
C ARG A 335 -4.42 -13.41 -16.40
N TYR A 336 -3.25 -13.95 -16.74
CA TYR A 336 -2.62 -14.99 -15.92
C TYR A 336 -2.16 -14.44 -14.56
N ARG A 337 -1.69 -13.19 -14.51
CA ARG A 337 -1.38 -12.51 -13.24
C ARG A 337 -2.63 -12.33 -12.38
N LEU A 338 -3.77 -11.94 -12.98
CA LEU A 338 -5.04 -11.89 -12.27
C LEU A 338 -5.40 -13.25 -11.66
N HIS A 339 -5.26 -14.35 -12.44
CA HIS A 339 -5.49 -15.69 -11.91
C HIS A 339 -4.56 -16.04 -10.75
N GLN A 340 -3.31 -15.59 -10.79
CA GLN A 340 -2.40 -15.80 -9.68
C GLN A 340 -2.87 -15.02 -8.45
N ARG A 341 -3.24 -13.74 -8.59
CA ARG A 341 -3.75 -12.90 -7.50
C ARG A 341 -5.01 -13.47 -6.84
N VAL A 342 -5.90 -14.07 -7.63
CA VAL A 342 -7.07 -14.78 -7.07
C VAL A 342 -6.64 -15.94 -6.20
N ARG A 343 -5.66 -16.77 -6.64
CA ARG A 343 -5.14 -17.88 -5.82
C ARG A 343 -4.44 -17.41 -4.56
N ASP A 344 -3.63 -16.37 -4.66
CA ASP A 344 -2.95 -15.78 -3.51
C ASP A 344 -3.98 -15.32 -2.46
N ALA A 345 -5.03 -14.61 -2.89
CA ALA A 345 -6.11 -14.17 -1.99
C ALA A 345 -6.88 -15.35 -1.35
N GLU A 346 -7.09 -16.45 -2.10
CA GLU A 346 -7.70 -17.67 -1.54
C GLU A 346 -6.79 -18.34 -0.52
N GLU A 347 -5.47 -18.37 -0.76
CA GLU A 347 -4.47 -18.92 0.15
C GLU A 347 -4.41 -18.09 1.44
N ASP A 348 -4.39 -16.76 1.34
CA ASP A 348 -4.39 -15.85 2.49
C ASP A 348 -5.59 -16.10 3.39
N VAL A 349 -6.80 -16.22 2.81
CA VAL A 349 -8.02 -16.53 3.56
C VAL A 349 -7.93 -17.89 4.24
N ARG A 350 -7.50 -18.94 3.53
CA ARG A 350 -7.39 -20.28 4.12
C ARG A 350 -6.36 -20.33 5.23
N THR A 351 -5.25 -19.63 5.08
CA THR A 351 -4.19 -19.53 6.08
C THR A 351 -4.68 -18.80 7.33
N ALA A 352 -5.33 -17.64 7.17
CA ALA A 352 -5.90 -16.88 8.29
C ALA A 352 -7.00 -17.68 9.02
N TRP A 353 -7.87 -18.35 8.28
CA TRP A 353 -8.92 -19.19 8.84
C TRP A 353 -8.37 -20.37 9.65
N ASN A 354 -7.36 -21.05 9.12
CA ASN A 354 -6.68 -22.14 9.81
C ASN A 354 -5.97 -21.64 11.07
N ALA A 355 -5.30 -20.49 10.99
CA ALA A 355 -4.65 -19.88 12.17
C ALA A 355 -5.67 -19.62 13.28
N ARG A 356 -6.83 -18.99 12.97
CA ARG A 356 -7.91 -18.76 13.93
C ARG A 356 -8.38 -20.05 14.60
N SER A 357 -8.70 -21.09 13.81
CA SER A 357 -9.18 -22.37 14.33
C SER A 357 -8.13 -23.05 15.22
N SER A 358 -6.86 -23.03 14.80
CA SER A 358 -5.75 -23.64 15.55
C SER A 358 -5.48 -22.89 16.86
N GLN A 359 -5.49 -21.55 16.84
CA GLN A 359 -5.27 -20.75 18.06
C GLN A 359 -6.39 -20.94 19.07
N GLY A 360 -7.65 -21.03 18.67
CA GLY A 360 -8.77 -21.33 19.58
C GLY A 360 -8.60 -22.66 20.32
N ASN A 361 -8.12 -23.70 19.61
CA ASN A 361 -7.81 -24.99 20.24
C ASN A 361 -6.65 -24.89 21.25
N ILE A 362 -5.59 -24.11 20.90
CA ILE A 362 -4.44 -23.87 21.77
C ILE A 362 -4.87 -23.10 23.02
N VAL A 363 -5.67 -22.05 22.90
CA VAL A 363 -6.21 -21.28 24.03
C VAL A 363 -7.03 -22.17 24.97
N THR A 364 -7.89 -23.02 24.42
CA THR A 364 -8.67 -23.97 25.19
C THR A 364 -7.79 -24.91 26.00
N ALA A 365 -6.75 -25.48 25.36
CA ALA A 365 -5.81 -26.39 26.03
C ALA A 365 -4.99 -25.68 27.11
N LEU A 366 -4.44 -24.51 26.81
CA LEU A 366 -3.63 -23.70 27.74
C LEU A 366 -4.44 -23.18 28.91
N SER A 367 -5.72 -22.82 28.70
CA SER A 367 -6.62 -22.41 29.81
C SER A 367 -6.81 -23.52 30.82
N ARG A 368 -7.02 -24.77 30.36
CA ARG A 368 -7.09 -25.93 31.24
C ARG A 368 -5.77 -26.22 31.94
N GLN A 369 -4.64 -26.13 31.21
CA GLN A 369 -3.30 -26.32 31.79
C GLN A 369 -3.01 -25.27 32.85
N SER A 370 -3.37 -24.00 32.62
CA SER A 370 -3.19 -22.92 33.60
C SER A 370 -3.95 -23.18 34.90
N GLN A 371 -5.22 -23.58 34.78
CA GLN A 371 -6.03 -23.91 35.97
C GLN A 371 -5.43 -25.08 36.79
N VAL A 372 -5.00 -26.15 36.11
CA VAL A 372 -4.35 -27.28 36.77
C VAL A 372 -3.00 -26.89 37.39
N ALA A 373 -2.24 -25.99 36.78
CA ALA A 373 -0.98 -25.50 37.34
C ALA A 373 -1.21 -24.64 38.59
N ASP A 374 -2.27 -23.82 38.65
CA ASP A 374 -2.65 -23.05 39.80
C ASP A 374 -3.02 -23.99 40.98
N ASP A 375 -3.87 -25.00 40.74
CA ASP A 375 -4.29 -25.97 41.74
C ASP A 375 -3.10 -26.82 42.25
N LEU A 376 -2.17 -27.18 41.38
CA LEU A 376 -0.96 -27.93 41.68
C LEU A 376 -0.06 -27.14 42.62
N LEU A 377 0.20 -25.86 42.30
CA LEU A 377 1.02 -24.98 43.12
C LEU A 377 0.44 -24.86 44.53
N LEU A 378 -0.88 -24.62 44.66
CA LEU A 378 -1.56 -24.53 45.96
C LEU A 378 -1.40 -25.83 46.74
N SER A 379 -1.58 -26.98 46.11
CA SER A 379 -1.42 -28.30 46.75
C SER A 379 0.02 -28.55 47.22
N TYR A 380 1.02 -28.21 46.38
CA TYR A 380 2.43 -28.40 46.72
C TYR A 380 2.88 -27.46 47.84
N ARG A 381 2.43 -26.20 47.84
CA ARG A 381 2.70 -25.24 48.89
C ARG A 381 2.10 -25.71 50.25
N SER A 382 0.86 -26.24 50.25
CA SER A 382 0.23 -26.79 51.44
C SER A 382 0.99 -28.01 51.99
N GLN A 383 1.46 -28.91 51.09
CA GLN A 383 2.23 -30.09 51.52
C GLN A 383 3.66 -29.73 52.00
N PHE A 384 4.30 -28.72 51.40
CA PHE A 384 5.57 -28.18 51.83
C PHE A 384 5.50 -27.62 53.23
N ASN A 385 4.48 -26.84 53.56
CA ASN A 385 4.28 -26.24 54.89
C ASN A 385 4.14 -27.28 56.01
N VAL A 386 3.75 -28.52 55.70
CA VAL A 386 3.67 -29.63 56.65
C VAL A 386 4.83 -30.63 56.51
N GLY A 387 5.87 -30.27 55.76
CA GLY A 387 7.09 -31.10 55.60
C GLY A 387 6.93 -32.35 54.74
N ARG A 388 5.86 -32.44 53.92
CA ARG A 388 5.56 -33.60 53.04
C ARG A 388 6.02 -33.43 51.60
N ARG A 389 6.58 -32.27 51.26
CA ARG A 389 7.00 -31.94 49.89
C ARG A 389 8.31 -31.17 49.96
N SER A 390 9.18 -31.30 48.92
CA SER A 390 10.43 -30.55 48.83
C SER A 390 10.20 -29.11 48.37
N LEU A 391 11.10 -28.19 48.72
CA LEU A 391 11.12 -26.84 48.20
C LEU A 391 11.22 -26.83 46.67
N LEU A 392 12.03 -27.71 46.09
CA LEU A 392 12.24 -27.82 44.65
C LEU A 392 10.91 -28.04 43.90
N ASP A 393 10.02 -28.91 44.44
CA ASP A 393 8.70 -29.16 43.83
C ASP A 393 7.83 -27.88 43.79
N VAL A 394 7.90 -27.05 44.82
CA VAL A 394 7.16 -25.76 44.90
C VAL A 394 7.74 -24.78 43.89
N LEU A 395 9.07 -24.65 43.81
CA LEU A 395 9.75 -23.76 42.88
C LEU A 395 9.49 -24.15 41.41
N ASP A 396 9.55 -25.43 41.08
CA ASP A 396 9.29 -25.96 39.74
C ASP A 396 7.80 -25.81 39.37
N SER A 397 6.86 -26.00 40.30
CA SER A 397 5.44 -25.75 40.01
C SER A 397 5.14 -24.29 39.79
N GLN A 398 5.78 -23.35 40.52
CA GLN A 398 5.66 -21.92 40.29
C GLN A 398 6.23 -21.52 38.93
N ASN A 399 7.40 -22.04 38.54
CA ASN A 399 7.98 -21.79 37.21
C ASN A 399 7.07 -22.31 36.08
N THR A 400 6.49 -23.50 36.26
CA THR A 400 5.52 -24.07 35.30
C THR A 400 4.26 -23.20 35.20
N ARG A 401 3.72 -22.74 36.35
CA ARG A 401 2.57 -21.81 36.37
C ARG A 401 2.86 -20.52 35.61
N TYR A 402 3.96 -19.84 35.93
CA TYR A 402 4.37 -18.61 35.24
C TYR A 402 4.50 -18.79 33.73
N ASN A 403 5.24 -19.80 33.30
CA ASN A 403 5.44 -20.07 31.87
C ASN A 403 4.11 -20.41 31.15
N THR A 404 3.21 -21.15 31.81
CA THR A 404 1.90 -21.49 31.27
C THR A 404 1.02 -20.24 31.14
N GLN A 405 1.05 -19.35 32.12
CA GLN A 405 0.32 -18.08 32.09
C GLN A 405 0.77 -17.18 30.97
N VAL A 406 2.10 -16.99 30.77
CA VAL A 406 2.65 -16.21 29.67
C VAL A 406 2.25 -16.82 28.31
N ARG A 407 2.33 -18.14 28.16
CA ARG A 407 1.91 -18.84 26.93
C ARG A 407 0.41 -18.69 26.68
N LEU A 408 -0.43 -18.71 27.71
CA LEU A 408 -1.87 -18.51 27.57
C LEU A 408 -2.20 -17.11 27.09
N GLU A 409 -1.60 -16.08 27.66
CA GLU A 409 -1.80 -14.70 27.20
C GLU A 409 -1.33 -14.54 25.74
N THR A 410 -0.14 -15.06 25.39
CA THR A 410 0.35 -15.04 24.00
C THR A 410 -0.62 -15.71 23.03
N ALA A 411 -1.19 -16.86 23.42
CA ALA A 411 -2.16 -17.58 22.58
C ALA A 411 -3.47 -16.81 22.41
N ARG A 412 -4.00 -16.17 23.47
CA ARG A 412 -5.21 -15.33 23.42
C ARG A 412 -5.06 -14.16 22.44
N PHE A 413 -3.93 -13.45 22.50
CA PHE A 413 -3.68 -12.35 21.55
C PHE A 413 -3.43 -12.85 20.13
N SER A 414 -2.82 -14.03 19.97
CA SER A 414 -2.67 -14.66 18.67
C SER A 414 -4.02 -15.07 18.06
N GLU A 415 -4.96 -15.55 18.86
CA GLU A 415 -6.33 -15.87 18.43
C GLU A 415 -7.06 -14.62 17.97
N LEU A 416 -7.04 -13.55 18.78
CA LEU A 416 -7.67 -12.28 18.44
C LEU A 416 -7.06 -11.66 17.16
N PHE A 417 -5.73 -11.71 17.02
CA PHE A 417 -5.08 -11.25 15.81
C PHE A 417 -5.45 -12.09 14.56
N ALA A 418 -5.62 -13.40 14.73
CA ALA A 418 -6.06 -14.26 13.62
C ALA A 418 -7.49 -13.92 13.15
N GLU A 419 -8.37 -13.45 14.00
CA GLU A 419 -9.68 -12.91 13.60
C GLU A 419 -9.53 -11.66 12.73
N TYR A 420 -8.65 -10.73 13.13
CA TYR A 420 -8.35 -9.53 12.34
C TYR A 420 -7.73 -9.86 10.98
N GLN A 421 -6.89 -10.89 10.94
CA GLN A 421 -6.32 -11.38 9.68
C GLN A 421 -7.40 -11.90 8.72
N VAL A 422 -8.42 -12.62 9.21
CA VAL A 422 -9.55 -13.07 8.37
C VAL A 422 -10.32 -11.88 7.80
N LEU A 423 -10.60 -10.87 8.63
CA LEU A 423 -11.28 -9.64 8.18
C LEU A 423 -10.43 -8.87 7.15
N ALA A 424 -9.13 -8.74 7.37
CA ALA A 424 -8.22 -8.08 6.44
C ALA A 424 -8.09 -8.84 5.12
N ALA A 425 -7.99 -10.18 5.14
CA ALA A 425 -7.93 -11.00 3.93
C ALA A 425 -9.20 -10.87 3.06
N THR A 426 -10.35 -10.57 3.68
CA THR A 426 -11.63 -10.29 2.99
C THR A 426 -11.86 -8.79 2.71
N ASN A 427 -10.87 -7.92 3.01
CA ASN A 427 -10.97 -6.45 2.89
C ASN A 427 -12.17 -5.88 3.66
N ARG A 428 -12.33 -6.29 4.91
CA ARG A 428 -13.43 -5.88 5.80
C ARG A 428 -12.95 -5.33 7.13
N PHE A 429 -11.65 -5.36 7.40
CA PHE A 429 -11.14 -4.99 8.73
C PHE A 429 -11.42 -3.51 9.05
N LEU A 430 -11.08 -2.60 8.15
CA LEU A 430 -11.40 -1.17 8.30
C LEU A 430 -12.91 -0.91 8.32
N GLU A 431 -13.68 -1.61 7.46
CA GLU A 431 -15.14 -1.49 7.41
C GLU A 431 -15.79 -1.85 8.75
N VAL A 432 -15.37 -2.97 9.35
CA VAL A 432 -15.89 -3.44 10.66
C VAL A 432 -15.52 -2.49 11.79
N LEU A 433 -14.34 -1.87 11.72
CA LEU A 433 -13.92 -0.85 12.68
C LEU A 433 -14.56 0.52 12.41
N ASN A 434 -15.31 0.67 11.31
CA ASN A 434 -15.90 1.92 10.85
C ASN A 434 -14.84 3.03 10.62
N VAL A 435 -13.66 2.65 10.16
CA VAL A 435 -12.54 3.55 9.82
C VAL A 435 -12.47 3.72 8.31
N ALA A 436 -12.39 4.96 7.84
CA ALA A 436 -12.22 5.24 6.42
C ALA A 436 -10.79 4.94 5.96
N PRO A 437 -10.59 4.32 4.78
CA PRO A 437 -9.27 4.17 4.19
C PRO A 437 -8.67 5.53 3.81
N GLY A 438 -7.38 5.57 3.47
CA GLY A 438 -6.69 6.78 3.07
C GLY A 438 -7.37 7.54 1.93
N THR A 439 -7.15 8.84 1.85
CA THR A 439 -7.75 9.72 0.84
C THR A 439 -7.46 9.25 -0.59
N GLY A 440 -8.45 9.33 -1.48
CA GLY A 440 -8.30 8.92 -2.89
C GLY A 440 -8.42 7.41 -3.13
N ALA A 441 -8.80 6.63 -2.10
CA ALA A 441 -9.06 5.20 -2.22
C ALA A 441 -10.31 4.90 -3.09
N GLY A 442 -10.27 3.79 -3.82
CA GLY A 442 -11.45 3.17 -4.42
C GLY A 442 -12.10 3.93 -5.57
N LYS A 443 -11.35 4.66 -6.42
CA LYS A 443 -11.88 5.29 -7.65
C LYS A 443 -12.36 4.23 -8.65
N ALA A 444 -13.35 4.60 -9.48
CA ALA A 444 -13.93 3.72 -10.48
C ALA A 444 -14.18 4.52 -11.77
N GLU A 445 -13.10 4.86 -12.47
CA GLU A 445 -13.12 5.73 -13.65
C GLU A 445 -12.87 4.97 -14.97
N ARG A 446 -12.51 3.67 -14.88
CA ARG A 446 -12.18 2.86 -16.03
C ARG A 446 -13.43 2.33 -16.74
N GLU A 447 -13.33 2.21 -18.07
CA GLU A 447 -14.19 1.35 -18.85
C GLU A 447 -13.72 -0.10 -18.67
N GLN A 448 -14.63 -0.99 -18.25
CA GLN A 448 -14.34 -2.40 -18.10
C GLN A 448 -14.47 -3.11 -19.44
N PHE A 449 -13.47 -3.91 -19.79
CA PHE A 449 -13.50 -4.74 -20.99
C PHE A 449 -14.08 -6.10 -20.65
N ASP A 450 -14.98 -6.59 -21.51
CA ASP A 450 -15.45 -7.98 -21.44
C ASP A 450 -14.33 -8.90 -21.96
N TYR A 451 -13.81 -9.73 -21.07
CA TYR A 451 -12.77 -10.70 -21.40
C TYR A 451 -13.06 -12.05 -20.73
N GLY A 452 -12.99 -13.10 -21.51
CA GLY A 452 -13.08 -14.46 -20.99
C GLY A 452 -11.86 -14.88 -20.18
N PRO A 453 -11.89 -16.10 -19.62
CA PRO A 453 -10.73 -16.68 -18.94
C PRO A 453 -9.52 -16.73 -19.88
N PRO A 454 -8.27 -16.79 -19.35
CA PRO A 454 -7.08 -16.95 -20.15
C PRO A 454 -7.19 -18.19 -21.03
N THR A 455 -6.91 -18.02 -22.33
CA THR A 455 -6.89 -19.10 -23.30
C THR A 455 -5.47 -19.43 -23.74
N PRO A 456 -5.16 -20.63 -24.20
CA PRO A 456 -3.85 -20.96 -24.75
C PRO A 456 -3.40 -19.97 -25.82
N ALA A 457 -2.11 -19.71 -25.89
CA ALA A 457 -1.53 -18.69 -26.77
C ALA A 457 -1.87 -18.90 -28.26
N GLU A 458 -2.01 -20.15 -28.68
CA GLU A 458 -2.35 -20.52 -30.07
C GLU A 458 -3.78 -20.07 -30.44
N LEU A 459 -4.72 -20.11 -29.49
CA LEU A 459 -6.11 -19.69 -29.70
C LEU A 459 -6.30 -18.18 -29.62
N GLN A 460 -5.32 -17.45 -29.06
CA GLN A 460 -5.38 -16.00 -28.92
C GLN A 460 -4.78 -15.24 -30.11
N ARG A 461 -4.24 -15.95 -31.13
CA ARG A 461 -3.71 -15.30 -32.33
C ARG A 461 -4.84 -14.62 -33.09
N ARG A 462 -4.77 -13.30 -33.19
CA ARG A 462 -5.57 -12.55 -34.15
C ARG A 462 -4.93 -12.74 -35.53
N ARG A 463 -5.72 -13.17 -36.50
CA ARG A 463 -5.27 -13.29 -37.89
C ARG A 463 -5.45 -11.93 -38.53
N TYR A 464 -4.35 -11.23 -38.74
CA TYR A 464 -4.32 -10.08 -39.65
C TYR A 464 -4.02 -10.63 -41.05
N ALA A 465 -4.75 -10.11 -42.07
CA ALA A 465 -4.43 -10.43 -43.44
C ALA A 465 -2.99 -9.94 -43.72
N ARG A 466 -2.19 -10.83 -44.31
CA ARG A 466 -0.83 -10.51 -44.74
C ARG A 466 -0.85 -9.59 -45.96
#